data_47de5cb8663ad400bd83308129cf58de
#
_entry.id   47de5cb8663ad400bd83308129cf58de
#
_cell.length_a   1.000
_cell.length_b   1.000
_cell.length_c   1.000
_cell.angle_alpha   90.00
_cell.angle_beta   90.00
_cell.angle_gamma   90.00
#
_symmetry.space_group_name_H-M   'P 1'
#
loop_
_entity.id
_entity.type
_entity.pdbx_description
1 polymer ?
#
loop_
_entity_poly.entity_id
_entity_poly.type
_entity_poly.pdbx_seq_one_letter_code
_entity_poly.pdbx_strand_id
1 'polypeptide(L)'
;MARFDKIAVMEKIGSTGMVPVFYHPDTETVMQVVKACYAGGVRAFEFTNRGDFAHEVFAAVVRRAATECPEMAIGAGSIVDAPTAALYMQSGA
;
A
#
# COMPACT_ATOMS: atom_id res chain seq x y z
N MET A 1 8.98 5.30 7.20
CA MET A 1 8.68 4.02 7.85
C MET A 1 7.17 3.88 7.96
N ALA A 2 6.69 2.70 8.30
CA ALA A 2 5.26 2.41 8.33
C ALA A 2 4.50 3.35 9.28
N ARG A 3 3.32 3.81 8.84
CA ARG A 3 2.43 4.64 9.67
C ARG A 3 1.63 3.82 10.68
N PHE A 4 1.46 2.53 10.41
CA PHE A 4 0.71 1.62 11.25
C PHE A 4 1.63 0.48 11.70
N ASP A 5 1.56 0.11 12.97
CA ASP A 5 2.31 -1.02 13.46
C ASP A 5 1.64 -2.35 13.07
N LYS A 6 2.33 -3.46 13.34
CA LYS A 6 1.86 -4.79 12.97
C LYS A 6 0.47 -5.10 13.53
N ILE A 7 0.21 -4.73 14.79
CA ILE A 7 -1.07 -5.02 15.44
C ILE A 7 -2.18 -4.21 14.77
N ALA A 8 -1.95 -2.92 14.51
CA ALA A 8 -2.93 -2.07 13.84
C ALA A 8 -3.28 -2.59 12.45
N VAL A 9 -2.27 -3.05 11.68
CA VAL A 9 -2.51 -3.64 10.36
C VAL A 9 -3.35 -4.91 10.46
N MET A 10 -3.02 -5.80 11.40
CA MET A 10 -3.78 -7.05 11.60
C MET A 10 -5.23 -6.76 11.99
N GLU A 11 -5.48 -5.77 12.84
CA GLU A 11 -6.83 -5.35 13.21
C GLU A 11 -7.61 -4.80 12.01
N LYS A 12 -6.96 -4.00 11.18
CA LYS A 12 -7.57 -3.48 9.94
C LYS A 12 -7.98 -4.61 9.00
N ILE A 13 -7.10 -5.59 8.80
CA ILE A 13 -7.38 -6.76 7.96
C ILE A 13 -8.53 -7.58 8.56
N GLY A 14 -8.48 -7.86 9.85
CA GLY A 14 -9.49 -8.67 10.53
C GLY A 14 -10.87 -8.03 10.53
N SER A 15 -10.95 -6.71 10.74
CA SER A 15 -12.22 -5.99 10.81
C SER A 15 -12.87 -5.77 9.45
N THR A 16 -12.08 -5.65 8.38
CA THR A 16 -12.60 -5.37 7.03
C THR A 16 -12.68 -6.63 6.16
N GLY A 17 -11.90 -7.66 6.47
CA GLY A 17 -11.95 -8.97 5.80
C GLY A 17 -11.44 -8.96 4.36
N MET A 18 -10.73 -7.93 3.92
CA MET A 18 -10.28 -7.81 2.54
C MET A 18 -8.94 -7.06 2.44
N VAL A 19 -8.04 -7.58 1.60
CA VAL A 19 -6.81 -6.91 1.19
C VAL A 19 -6.76 -6.94 -0.34
N PRO A 20 -7.21 -5.90 -1.04
CA PRO A 20 -7.04 -5.82 -2.49
C PRO A 20 -5.58 -5.82 -2.87
N VAL A 21 -5.27 -6.46 -3.99
CA VAL A 21 -3.93 -6.56 -4.56
C VAL A 21 -3.94 -5.90 -5.92
N PHE A 22 -3.07 -4.91 -6.13
CA PHE A 22 -3.07 -4.16 -7.37
C PHE A 22 -1.69 -3.61 -7.70
N TYR A 23 -1.42 -3.50 -9.00
CA TYR A 23 -0.25 -2.81 -9.53
C TYR A 23 -0.63 -2.06 -10.80
N HIS A 24 -0.09 -0.86 -10.96
CA HIS A 24 -0.11 -0.11 -12.21
C HIS A 24 1.10 0.84 -12.21
N PRO A 25 1.74 1.06 -13.36
CA PRO A 25 2.91 1.96 -13.42
C PRO A 25 2.56 3.44 -13.28
N ASP A 26 1.30 3.81 -13.41
CA ASP A 26 0.84 5.20 -13.28
C ASP A 26 0.31 5.46 -11.86
N THR A 27 0.95 6.40 -11.16
CA THR A 27 0.58 6.75 -9.79
C THR A 27 -0.88 7.21 -9.67
N GLU A 28 -1.36 8.00 -10.61
CA GLU A 28 -2.73 8.52 -10.56
C GLU A 28 -3.75 7.39 -10.67
N THR A 29 -3.51 6.43 -11.55
CA THR A 29 -4.36 5.25 -11.70
C THR A 29 -4.40 4.44 -10.40
N VAL A 30 -3.25 4.22 -9.76
CA VAL A 30 -3.19 3.51 -8.48
C VAL A 30 -3.98 4.27 -7.42
N MET A 31 -3.80 5.58 -7.34
CA MET A 31 -4.52 6.39 -6.35
C MET A 31 -6.03 6.37 -6.55
N GLN A 32 -6.51 6.35 -7.79
CA GLN A 32 -7.94 6.22 -8.06
C GLN A 32 -8.48 4.89 -7.52
N VAL A 33 -7.74 3.80 -7.72
CA VAL A 33 -8.13 2.48 -7.20
C VAL A 33 -8.09 2.45 -5.67
N VAL A 34 -7.03 2.98 -5.06
CA VAL A 34 -6.90 3.06 -3.60
C VAL A 34 -8.05 3.86 -3.00
N LYS A 35 -8.37 5.01 -3.58
CA LYS A 35 -9.47 5.87 -3.10
C LYS A 35 -10.83 5.19 -3.25
N ALA A 36 -11.06 4.50 -4.34
CA ALA A 36 -12.31 3.76 -4.55
C ALA A 36 -12.46 2.64 -3.51
N CYS A 37 -11.39 1.88 -3.24
CA CYS A 37 -11.37 0.86 -2.20
C CYS A 37 -11.61 1.48 -0.81
N TYR A 38 -10.96 2.60 -0.53
CA TYR A 38 -11.11 3.31 0.73
C TYR A 38 -12.55 3.77 0.96
N ALA A 39 -13.16 4.35 -0.05
CA ALA A 39 -14.57 4.78 -0.01
C ALA A 39 -15.51 3.60 0.24
N GLY A 40 -15.15 2.40 -0.24
CA GLY A 40 -15.90 1.18 -0.01
C GLY A 40 -15.65 0.51 1.34
N GLY A 41 -14.78 1.06 2.18
CA GLY A 41 -14.53 0.56 3.53
C GLY A 41 -13.24 -0.26 3.68
N VAL A 42 -12.47 -0.46 2.64
CA VAL A 42 -11.17 -1.16 2.70
C VAL A 42 -10.18 -0.34 3.52
N ARG A 43 -9.39 -1.02 4.39
CA ARG A 43 -8.42 -0.37 5.25
C ARG A 43 -7.02 -0.99 5.18
N ALA A 44 -6.84 -2.02 4.35
CA ALA A 44 -5.53 -2.59 4.05
C ALA A 44 -5.44 -2.88 2.56
N PHE A 45 -4.33 -2.54 1.93
CA PHE A 45 -4.15 -2.60 0.48
C PHE A 45 -2.74 -3.08 0.17
N GLU A 46 -2.59 -4.01 -0.76
CA GLU A 46 -1.30 -4.50 -1.21
C GLU A 46 -0.99 -3.95 -2.59
N PHE A 47 0.10 -3.17 -2.69
CA PHE A 47 0.69 -2.79 -3.97
C PHE A 47 1.73 -3.83 -4.36
N THR A 48 1.67 -4.34 -5.60
CA THR A 48 2.53 -5.43 -6.04
C THR A 48 3.78 -4.91 -6.75
N ASN A 49 4.95 -5.42 -6.36
CA ASN A 49 6.24 -5.11 -7.00
C ASN A 49 6.36 -5.88 -8.32
N ARG A 50 5.71 -5.42 -9.38
CA ARG A 50 5.64 -6.15 -10.66
C ARG A 50 6.39 -5.50 -11.81
N GLY A 51 6.66 -4.21 -11.75
CA GLY A 51 7.27 -3.49 -12.87
C GLY A 51 8.54 -2.76 -12.49
N ASP A 52 9.29 -2.34 -13.48
CA ASP A 52 10.45 -1.48 -13.26
C ASP A 52 10.03 -0.20 -12.55
N PHE A 53 10.82 0.21 -11.57
CA PHE A 53 10.55 1.41 -10.77
C PHE A 53 9.22 1.39 -10.00
N ALA A 54 8.65 0.20 -9.76
CA ALA A 54 7.42 0.06 -8.98
C ALA A 54 7.53 0.71 -7.60
N HIS A 55 8.72 0.66 -6.97
CA HIS A 55 8.96 1.30 -5.68
C HIS A 55 8.79 2.82 -5.71
N GLU A 56 9.04 3.47 -6.84
CA GLU A 56 8.81 4.92 -6.98
C GLU A 56 7.32 5.24 -7.00
N VAL A 57 6.54 4.45 -7.72
CA VAL A 57 5.09 4.56 -7.72
C VAL A 57 4.53 4.30 -6.31
N PHE A 58 5.01 3.26 -5.65
CA PHE A 58 4.63 2.94 -4.27
C PHE A 58 4.89 4.12 -3.33
N ALA A 59 6.09 4.70 -3.38
CA ALA A 59 6.45 5.84 -2.54
C ALA A 59 5.51 7.03 -2.76
N ALA A 60 5.19 7.35 -4.02
CA ALA A 60 4.26 8.42 -4.34
C ALA A 60 2.85 8.14 -3.82
N VAL A 61 2.38 6.91 -3.98
CA VAL A 61 1.06 6.47 -3.50
C VAL A 61 0.97 6.59 -1.97
N VAL A 62 1.98 6.11 -1.25
CA VAL A 62 2.00 6.17 0.22
C VAL A 62 1.96 7.62 0.72
N ARG A 63 2.72 8.52 0.08
CA ARG A 63 2.70 9.95 0.43
C ARG A 63 1.31 10.55 0.25
N ARG A 64 0.68 10.28 -0.87
CA ARG A 64 -0.67 10.80 -1.16
C ARG A 64 -1.72 10.18 -0.24
N ALA A 65 -1.64 8.88 -0.01
CA ALA A 65 -2.60 8.19 0.85
C ALA A 65 -2.56 8.70 2.30
N ALA A 66 -1.42 9.20 2.76
CA ALA A 66 -1.30 9.76 4.10
C ALA A 66 -2.28 10.91 4.35
N THR A 67 -2.63 11.68 3.32
CA THR A 67 -3.61 12.77 3.41
C THR A 67 -4.97 12.42 2.81
N GLU A 68 -4.98 11.70 1.69
CA GLU A 68 -6.22 11.41 0.96
C GLU A 68 -6.98 10.18 1.49
N CYS A 69 -6.25 9.21 2.07
CA CYS A 69 -6.83 7.98 2.65
C CYS A 69 -6.12 7.67 3.98
N PRO A 70 -6.26 8.51 5.01
CA PRO A 70 -5.40 8.48 6.20
C PRO A 70 -5.48 7.19 6.99
N GLU A 71 -6.56 6.42 6.90
CA GLU A 71 -6.72 5.16 7.62
C GLU A 71 -6.36 3.92 6.79
N MET A 72 -5.90 4.11 5.55
CA MET A 72 -5.48 2.99 4.70
C MET A 72 -4.05 2.58 5.03
N ALA A 73 -3.87 1.34 5.46
CA ALA A 73 -2.56 0.72 5.56
C ALA A 73 -2.18 0.16 4.18
N ILE A 74 -1.05 0.61 3.63
CA ILE A 74 -0.58 0.17 2.32
C ILE A 74 0.71 -0.61 2.50
N GLY A 75 0.70 -1.86 2.05
CA GLY A 75 1.87 -2.72 2.05
C GLY A 75 2.30 -3.09 0.64
N ALA A 76 3.36 -3.84 0.54
CA ALA A 76 3.90 -4.30 -0.73
C ALA A 76 3.98 -5.82 -0.78
N GLY A 77 3.68 -6.38 -1.95
CA GLY A 77 3.81 -7.80 -2.23
C GLY A 77 4.74 -8.07 -3.40
N SER A 78 4.94 -9.36 -3.71
CA SER A 78 5.91 -9.83 -4.70
C SER A 78 7.34 -9.39 -4.38
N ILE A 79 7.68 -9.42 -3.10
CA ILE A 79 8.99 -9.09 -2.57
C ILE A 79 9.74 -10.40 -2.32
N VAL A 80 10.85 -10.60 -3.04
CA VAL A 80 11.54 -11.90 -3.05
C VAL A 80 12.92 -11.86 -2.37
N ASP A 81 13.36 -10.70 -1.90
CA ASP A 81 14.65 -10.56 -1.23
C ASP A 81 14.64 -9.45 -0.19
N ALA A 82 15.59 -9.50 0.73
CA ALA A 82 15.69 -8.56 1.83
C ALA A 82 16.02 -7.11 1.39
N PRO A 83 16.93 -6.86 0.44
CA PRO A 83 17.18 -5.50 -0.03
C PRO A 83 15.94 -4.82 -0.59
N THR A 84 15.15 -5.53 -1.38
CA THR A 84 13.90 -4.98 -1.93
C THR A 84 12.89 -4.72 -0.81
N ALA A 85 12.78 -5.62 0.17
CA ALA A 85 11.93 -5.39 1.34
C ALA A 85 12.34 -4.12 2.08
N ALA A 86 13.63 -3.92 2.31
CA ALA A 86 14.14 -2.73 2.99
C ALA A 86 13.76 -1.44 2.24
N LEU A 87 13.84 -1.46 0.90
CA LEU A 87 13.47 -0.32 0.07
C LEU A 87 12.00 0.06 0.25
N TYR A 88 11.10 -0.93 0.22
CA TYR A 88 9.67 -0.68 0.43
C TYR A 88 9.37 -0.25 1.87
N MET A 89 10.03 -0.84 2.86
CA MET A 89 9.87 -0.43 4.26
C MET A 89 10.28 1.03 4.47
N GLN A 90 11.37 1.47 3.87
CA GLN A 90 11.81 2.86 3.93
C GLN A 90 10.81 3.80 3.24
N SER A 91 10.07 3.30 2.27
CA SER A 91 9.06 4.06 1.54
C SER A 91 7.68 4.03 2.23
N GLY A 92 7.55 3.35 3.35
CA GLY A 92 6.34 3.39 4.17
C GLY A 92 5.50 2.10 4.20
N ALA A 93 6.04 1.01 3.64
CA ALA A 93 5.34 -0.28 3.74
C ALA A 93 5.27 -0.77 5.19
#